data_201a89a7d10d084e92aa03f2a4796708
#
_entry.id   201a89a7d10d084e92aa03f2a4796708
#
_cell.length_a   1.000
_cell.length_b   1.000
_cell.length_c   1.000
_cell.angle_alpha   90.00
_cell.angle_beta   90.00
_cell.angle_gamma   90.00
#
_symmetry.space_group_name_H-M   'P 1'
#
loop_
_entity.id
_entity.type
_entity.pdbx_description
1 polymer ?
#
loop_
_entity_poly.entity_id
_entity_poly.type
_entity_poly.pdbx_seq_one_letter_code
_entity_poly.pdbx_strand_id
1 'polypeptide(L)'
;MRAILGLILFPLFLGAQQVAVKEHYLSNGMKVLLLERHDAPSISGGWVARVGSVNERPGITGIAHLFEHMMFKGTPKIGTKDYQKDLKIIAEQERVRDAMRTEERKMRAMWRKGEITDLQDPDQKTDAWKKLDEEFKKLVEEHRKVIVKNEFDRIYTANGGSQMNA
;
A
#
# COMPACT_ATOMS: atom_id res chain seq x y z
N MET A 1 -50.64 25.72 -51.10
CA MET A 1 -50.24 24.32 -50.74
C MET A 1 -49.13 24.38 -49.69
N ARG A 2 -49.43 24.08 -48.44
CA ARG A 2 -48.45 23.99 -47.33
C ARG A 2 -48.15 22.52 -47.09
N ALA A 3 -46.94 22.08 -47.42
CA ALA A 3 -46.46 20.75 -47.11
C ALA A 3 -46.02 20.70 -45.63
N ILE A 4 -46.73 19.90 -44.85
CA ILE A 4 -46.35 19.57 -43.45
C ILE A 4 -45.36 18.41 -43.53
N LEU A 5 -44.10 18.72 -43.25
CA LEU A 5 -43.01 17.72 -43.12
C LEU A 5 -43.17 17.05 -41.75
N GLY A 6 -43.76 15.86 -41.73
CA GLY A 6 -43.86 15.05 -40.49
C GLY A 6 -42.52 14.48 -40.07
N LEU A 7 -41.99 14.98 -38.96
CA LEU A 7 -40.80 14.44 -38.33
C LEU A 7 -41.16 13.12 -37.63
N ILE A 8 -40.77 11.97 -38.22
CA ILE A 8 -40.92 10.66 -37.61
C ILE A 8 -39.81 10.48 -36.58
N LEU A 9 -40.14 10.67 -35.30
CA LEU A 9 -39.29 10.30 -34.16
C LEU A 9 -39.25 8.76 -34.06
N PHE A 10 -38.17 8.16 -34.52
CA PHE A 10 -37.89 6.75 -34.30
C PHE A 10 -37.36 6.58 -32.87
N PRO A 11 -38.06 5.80 -31.99
CA PRO A 11 -37.55 5.54 -30.65
C PRO A 11 -36.31 4.65 -30.78
N LEU A 12 -35.11 5.21 -30.51
CA LEU A 12 -33.90 4.44 -30.30
C LEU A 12 -34.07 3.63 -28.99
N PHE A 13 -34.48 2.37 -29.11
CA PHE A 13 -34.34 1.42 -28.02
C PHE A 13 -32.86 1.18 -27.73
N LEU A 14 -32.27 1.93 -26.81
CA LEU A 14 -31.05 1.61 -26.16
C LEU A 14 -31.27 0.37 -25.30
N GLY A 15 -31.17 -0.81 -25.88
CA GLY A 15 -31.14 -2.06 -25.13
C GLY A 15 -29.91 -2.04 -24.22
N ALA A 16 -30.09 -1.83 -22.93
CA ALA A 16 -29.03 -2.03 -21.95
C ALA A 16 -28.58 -3.49 -22.07
N GLN A 17 -27.31 -3.69 -22.43
CA GLN A 17 -26.73 -5.02 -22.52
C GLN A 17 -26.73 -5.63 -21.12
N GLN A 18 -27.63 -6.59 -20.87
CA GLN A 18 -27.63 -7.33 -19.60
C GLN A 18 -26.43 -8.29 -19.60
N VAL A 19 -25.47 -7.99 -18.73
CA VAL A 19 -24.32 -8.84 -18.50
C VAL A 19 -24.70 -9.91 -17.47
N ALA A 20 -24.65 -11.19 -17.86
CA ALA A 20 -25.00 -12.31 -17.00
C ALA A 20 -23.86 -12.60 -15.99
N VAL A 21 -23.86 -11.87 -14.87
CA VAL A 21 -22.92 -12.09 -13.77
C VAL A 21 -23.44 -13.19 -12.85
N LYS A 22 -22.63 -14.22 -12.61
CA LYS A 22 -22.89 -15.25 -11.58
C LYS A 22 -22.30 -14.80 -10.26
N GLU A 23 -23.12 -14.79 -9.19
CA GLU A 23 -22.67 -14.49 -7.84
C GLU A 23 -22.43 -15.78 -7.06
N HIS A 24 -21.31 -15.83 -6.37
CA HIS A 24 -20.94 -16.93 -5.47
C HIS A 24 -20.42 -16.40 -4.16
N TYR A 25 -20.73 -17.05 -3.04
CA TYR A 25 -20.24 -16.68 -1.71
C TYR A 25 -19.35 -17.80 -1.17
N LEU A 26 -18.14 -17.44 -0.78
CA LEU A 26 -17.21 -18.34 -0.11
C LEU A 26 -17.59 -18.50 1.37
N SER A 27 -17.08 -19.56 2.01
CA SER A 27 -17.34 -19.85 3.43
C SER A 27 -16.88 -18.76 4.39
N ASN A 28 -15.91 -17.94 3.97
CA ASN A 28 -15.43 -16.78 4.73
C ASN A 28 -16.25 -15.49 4.51
N GLY A 29 -17.38 -15.59 3.76
CA GLY A 29 -18.25 -14.45 3.45
C GLY A 29 -17.82 -13.60 2.24
N MET A 30 -16.72 -13.94 1.57
CA MET A 30 -16.29 -13.21 0.38
C MET A 30 -17.26 -13.47 -0.77
N LYS A 31 -17.77 -12.39 -1.39
CA LYS A 31 -18.57 -12.46 -2.61
C LYS A 31 -17.65 -12.53 -3.82
N VAL A 32 -17.86 -13.50 -4.68
CA VAL A 32 -17.18 -13.66 -5.97
C VAL A 32 -18.17 -13.38 -7.08
N LEU A 33 -17.81 -12.51 -8.00
CA LEU A 33 -18.57 -12.19 -9.19
C LEU A 33 -17.86 -12.82 -10.39
N LEU A 34 -18.55 -13.67 -11.12
CA LEU A 34 -18.02 -14.39 -12.28
C LEU A 34 -18.76 -13.95 -13.53
N LEU A 35 -18.02 -13.47 -14.51
CA LEU A 35 -18.50 -13.18 -15.85
C LEU A 35 -17.79 -14.06 -16.84
N GLU A 36 -18.47 -15.07 -17.36
CA GLU A 36 -17.92 -15.95 -18.38
C GLU A 36 -17.93 -15.26 -19.74
N ARG A 37 -16.77 -15.23 -20.38
CA ARG A 37 -16.57 -14.77 -21.75
C ARG A 37 -15.74 -15.81 -22.49
N HIS A 38 -16.18 -16.16 -23.71
CA HIS A 38 -15.54 -17.21 -24.51
C HIS A 38 -14.93 -16.68 -25.81
N ASP A 39 -14.82 -15.36 -25.92
CA ASP A 39 -14.27 -14.65 -27.08
C ASP A 39 -12.73 -14.64 -27.11
N ALA A 40 -12.07 -14.84 -25.97
CA ALA A 40 -10.63 -14.94 -25.86
C ALA A 40 -10.17 -15.87 -24.74
N PRO A 41 -9.03 -16.58 -24.87
CA PRO A 41 -8.48 -17.43 -23.80
C PRO A 41 -7.73 -16.60 -22.76
N SER A 42 -8.39 -15.62 -22.17
CA SER A 42 -7.81 -14.72 -21.18
C SER A 42 -8.69 -14.62 -19.94
N ILE A 43 -8.08 -14.37 -18.79
CA ILE A 43 -8.78 -14.15 -17.52
C ILE A 43 -8.39 -12.75 -17.03
N SER A 44 -9.40 -11.93 -16.75
CA SER A 44 -9.23 -10.68 -16.02
C SER A 44 -9.83 -10.83 -14.64
N GLY A 45 -9.08 -10.47 -13.61
CA GLY A 45 -9.52 -10.59 -12.23
C GLY A 45 -9.11 -9.36 -11.42
N GLY A 46 -9.85 -9.11 -10.35
CA GLY A 46 -9.57 -8.07 -9.39
C GLY A 46 -10.33 -8.32 -8.11
N TRP A 47 -10.01 -7.60 -7.05
CA TRP A 47 -10.72 -7.66 -5.79
C TRP A 47 -10.94 -6.26 -5.25
N VAL A 48 -12.00 -6.08 -4.48
CA VAL A 48 -12.35 -4.82 -3.85
C VAL A 48 -12.56 -5.05 -2.36
N ALA A 49 -11.79 -4.35 -1.53
CA ALA A 49 -12.04 -4.30 -0.10
C ALA A 49 -13.06 -3.21 0.21
N ARG A 50 -14.08 -3.56 1.02
CA ARG A 50 -15.09 -2.58 1.49
C ARG A 50 -14.57 -1.81 2.69
N VAL A 51 -13.40 -1.23 2.58
CA VAL A 51 -12.72 -0.45 3.62
C VAL A 51 -12.00 0.73 2.97
N GLY A 52 -11.96 1.85 3.64
CA GLY A 52 -11.31 3.05 3.16
C GLY A 52 -11.39 4.19 4.18
N SER A 53 -11.12 5.40 3.75
CA SER A 53 -11.10 6.59 4.61
C SER A 53 -12.42 6.86 5.34
N VAL A 54 -13.55 6.40 4.79
CA VAL A 54 -14.87 6.50 5.45
C VAL A 54 -14.94 5.72 6.77
N ASN A 55 -14.09 4.72 6.95
CA ASN A 55 -13.99 3.91 8.17
C ASN A 55 -12.98 4.47 9.20
N GLU A 56 -12.30 5.55 8.86
CA GLU A 56 -11.30 6.17 9.71
C GLU A 56 -11.96 7.05 10.77
N ARG A 57 -11.27 7.21 11.89
CA ARG A 57 -11.66 8.12 12.97
C ARG A 57 -10.60 9.19 13.17
N PRO A 58 -10.91 10.33 13.79
CA PRO A 58 -9.92 11.33 14.13
C PRO A 58 -8.72 10.74 14.89
N GLY A 59 -7.52 11.12 14.49
CA GLY A 59 -6.25 10.62 15.03
C GLY A 59 -5.61 9.49 14.27
N ILE A 60 -6.33 8.82 13.36
CA ILE A 60 -5.80 7.76 12.48
C ILE A 60 -6.14 8.00 11.00
N THR A 61 -6.37 9.26 10.64
CA THR A 61 -6.67 9.67 9.26
C THR A 61 -5.48 9.32 8.33
N GLY A 62 -5.76 8.68 7.21
CA GLY A 62 -4.77 8.21 6.24
C GLY A 62 -4.29 6.77 6.47
N ILE A 63 -4.77 6.08 7.53
CA ILE A 63 -4.34 4.71 7.83
C ILE A 63 -4.75 3.72 6.72
N ALA A 64 -5.92 3.92 6.11
CA ALA A 64 -6.40 3.06 5.03
C ALA A 64 -5.48 3.14 3.80
N HIS A 65 -5.06 4.35 3.43
CA HIS A 65 -4.13 4.58 2.34
C HIS A 65 -2.73 4.01 2.65
N LEU A 66 -2.24 4.22 3.88
CA LEU A 66 -1.00 3.60 4.32
C LEU A 66 -1.06 2.07 4.23
N PHE A 67 -2.18 1.47 4.66
CA PHE A 67 -2.38 0.02 4.60
C PHE A 67 -2.38 -0.50 3.17
N GLU A 68 -3.00 0.21 2.23
CA GLU A 68 -2.95 -0.10 0.80
C GLU A 68 -1.51 -0.21 0.31
N HIS A 69 -0.67 0.80 0.54
CA HIS A 69 0.75 0.75 0.20
C HIS A 69 1.50 -0.40 0.87
N MET A 70 1.15 -0.73 2.11
CA MET A 70 1.80 -1.82 2.84
C MET A 70 1.50 -3.20 2.26
N MET A 71 0.35 -3.38 1.58
CA MET A 71 -0.01 -4.66 0.95
C MET A 71 0.95 -5.09 -0.16
N PHE A 72 1.69 -4.17 -0.75
CA PHE A 72 2.66 -4.43 -1.83
C PHE A 72 4.10 -4.56 -1.33
N LYS A 73 4.35 -4.48 -0.01
CA LYS A 73 5.72 -4.49 0.56
C LYS A 73 6.34 -5.88 0.63
N GLY A 74 5.55 -6.92 0.63
CA GLY A 74 6.05 -8.28 0.64
C GLY A 74 5.33 -9.21 1.62
N THR A 75 5.72 -10.47 1.56
CA THR A 75 5.20 -11.56 2.39
C THR A 75 6.37 -12.44 2.82
N PRO A 76 6.18 -13.45 3.68
CA PRO A 76 7.24 -14.43 3.97
C PRO A 76 7.84 -15.15 2.76
N LYS A 77 7.16 -15.08 1.59
CA LYS A 77 7.57 -15.77 0.35
C LYS A 77 7.91 -14.81 -0.80
N ILE A 78 7.59 -13.53 -0.66
CA ILE A 78 7.77 -12.51 -1.71
C ILE A 78 8.43 -11.29 -1.09
N GLY A 79 9.46 -10.77 -1.71
CA GLY A 79 10.14 -9.56 -1.27
C GLY A 79 11.33 -9.81 -0.37
N THR A 80 11.64 -11.05 -0.01
CA THR A 80 12.79 -11.40 0.80
C THR A 80 13.48 -12.69 0.31
N LYS A 81 14.80 -12.74 0.42
CA LYS A 81 15.62 -13.94 0.13
C LYS A 81 15.66 -14.90 1.30
N ASP A 82 15.48 -14.41 2.52
CA ASP A 82 15.56 -15.16 3.76
C ASP A 82 14.66 -14.50 4.81
N TYR A 83 13.46 -15.02 4.95
CA TYR A 83 12.45 -14.48 5.86
C TYR A 83 12.86 -14.49 7.33
N GLN A 84 13.60 -15.53 7.76
CA GLN A 84 14.02 -15.62 9.17
C GLN A 84 15.10 -14.58 9.50
N LYS A 85 16.00 -14.32 8.57
CA LYS A 85 17.00 -13.27 8.68
C LYS A 85 16.35 -11.88 8.61
N ASP A 86 15.40 -11.71 7.72
CA ASP A 86 14.61 -10.49 7.55
C ASP A 86 13.91 -10.10 8.86
N LEU A 87 13.18 -11.04 9.48
CA LEU A 87 12.53 -10.81 10.77
C LEU A 87 13.51 -10.38 11.88
N LYS A 88 14.70 -10.99 11.95
CA LYS A 88 15.72 -10.62 12.94
C LYS A 88 16.21 -9.19 12.73
N ILE A 89 16.48 -8.80 11.48
CA ILE A 89 16.91 -7.45 11.15
C ILE A 89 15.82 -6.44 11.48
N ILE A 90 14.55 -6.74 11.14
CA ILE A 90 13.41 -5.88 11.48
C ILE A 90 13.30 -5.69 12.99
N ALA A 91 13.42 -6.77 13.77
CA ALA A 91 13.35 -6.69 15.24
C ALA A 91 14.48 -5.79 15.82
N GLU A 92 15.71 -5.89 15.29
CA GLU A 92 16.80 -5.02 15.69
C GLU A 92 16.59 -3.57 15.25
N GLN A 93 16.07 -3.33 14.07
CA GLN A 93 15.70 -2.00 13.61
C GLN A 93 14.65 -1.36 14.54
N GLU A 94 13.61 -2.10 14.96
CA GLU A 94 12.60 -1.61 15.91
C GLU A 94 13.21 -1.29 17.27
N ARG A 95 14.10 -2.14 17.80
CA ARG A 95 14.81 -1.89 19.04
C ARG A 95 15.60 -0.57 18.98
N VAL A 96 16.35 -0.36 17.91
CA VAL A 96 17.14 0.87 17.72
C VAL A 96 16.22 2.08 17.55
N ARG A 97 15.13 1.97 16.78
CA ARG A 97 14.15 3.04 16.62
C ARG A 97 13.47 3.45 17.92
N ASP A 98 13.16 2.51 18.81
CA ASP A 98 12.59 2.81 20.11
C ASP A 98 13.58 3.56 21.02
N ALA A 99 14.86 3.18 20.97
CA ALA A 99 15.93 3.92 21.64
C ALA A 99 16.07 5.34 21.07
N MET A 100 16.06 5.50 19.74
CA MET A 100 16.08 6.81 19.08
C MET A 100 14.89 7.68 19.49
N ARG A 101 13.67 7.14 19.51
CA ARG A 101 12.45 7.86 19.97
C ARG A 101 12.60 8.33 21.42
N THR A 102 13.31 7.56 22.24
CA THR A 102 13.58 7.95 23.63
C THR A 102 14.55 9.13 23.70
N GLU A 103 15.62 9.11 22.93
CA GLU A 103 16.57 10.24 22.81
C GLU A 103 15.88 11.48 22.18
N GLU A 104 15.04 11.31 21.18
CA GLU A 104 14.26 12.41 20.59
C GLU A 104 13.34 13.09 21.61
N ARG A 105 12.74 12.33 22.53
CA ARG A 105 11.97 12.92 23.64
C ARG A 105 12.84 13.76 24.58
N LYS A 106 14.06 13.31 24.88
CA LYS A 106 15.02 14.10 25.68
C LYS A 106 15.42 15.37 24.93
N MET A 107 15.77 15.27 23.67
CA MET A 107 16.16 16.42 22.84
C MET A 107 15.00 17.43 22.71
N ARG A 108 13.75 16.99 22.60
CA ARG A 108 12.59 17.91 22.65
C ARG A 108 12.46 18.62 24.00
N ALA A 109 12.82 17.97 25.11
CA ALA A 109 12.84 18.62 26.41
C ALA A 109 13.97 19.68 26.50
N MET A 110 15.15 19.39 25.96
CA MET A 110 16.26 20.33 25.85
C MET A 110 15.91 21.55 24.96
N TRP A 111 15.24 21.30 23.84
CA TRP A 111 14.74 22.34 22.96
C TRP A 111 13.76 23.30 23.66
N ARG A 112 12.84 22.77 24.47
CA ARG A 112 11.90 23.59 25.26
C ARG A 112 12.60 24.45 26.31
N LYS A 113 13.79 24.05 26.76
CA LYS A 113 14.65 24.83 27.68
C LYS A 113 15.59 25.80 26.98
N GLY A 114 15.63 25.80 25.64
CA GLY A 114 16.56 26.61 24.85
C GLY A 114 18.00 26.07 24.78
N GLU A 115 18.25 24.84 25.26
CA GLU A 115 19.55 24.17 25.18
C GLU A 115 19.87 23.68 23.76
N ILE A 116 18.85 23.39 22.97
CA ILE A 116 18.89 23.10 21.53
C ILE A 116 18.00 24.11 20.82
N THR A 117 18.51 24.73 19.76
CA THR A 117 17.78 25.73 18.99
C THR A 117 17.09 25.13 17.77
N ASP A 118 17.68 24.11 17.15
CA ASP A 118 17.12 23.40 16.00
C ASP A 118 17.21 21.88 16.19
N LEU A 119 16.07 21.22 16.28
CA LEU A 119 15.97 19.77 16.38
C LEU A 119 16.34 19.05 15.08
N GLN A 120 16.40 19.72 13.94
CA GLN A 120 16.81 19.11 12.66
C GLN A 120 18.31 19.22 12.41
N ASP A 121 19.00 20.15 13.10
CA ASP A 121 20.43 20.33 12.96
C ASP A 121 21.21 19.09 13.42
N PRO A 122 21.98 18.43 12.54
CA PRO A 122 22.77 17.24 12.88
C PRO A 122 23.80 17.52 13.98
N ASP A 123 24.34 18.74 14.05
CA ASP A 123 25.38 19.10 15.00
C ASP A 123 24.82 19.24 16.43
N GLN A 124 23.55 19.57 16.55
CA GLN A 124 22.83 19.68 17.83
C GLN A 124 22.21 18.36 18.32
N LYS A 125 22.36 17.26 17.56
CA LYS A 125 21.95 15.93 18.03
C LYS A 125 22.87 15.46 19.15
N THR A 126 22.28 14.75 20.14
CA THR A 126 23.08 14.11 21.20
C THR A 126 23.99 13.01 20.63
N ASP A 127 25.13 12.77 21.28
CA ASP A 127 26.04 11.69 20.89
C ASP A 127 25.36 10.31 20.94
N ALA A 128 24.44 10.14 21.89
CA ALA A 128 23.63 8.92 21.99
C ALA A 128 22.75 8.75 20.77
N TRP A 129 22.09 9.81 20.31
CA TRP A 129 21.26 9.76 19.10
C TRP A 129 22.12 9.48 17.85
N LYS A 130 23.27 10.13 17.71
CA LYS A 130 24.20 9.93 16.58
C LYS A 130 24.68 8.48 16.49
N LYS A 131 25.02 7.86 17.62
CA LYS A 131 25.43 6.43 17.68
C LYS A 131 24.28 5.50 17.25
N LEU A 132 23.05 5.76 17.70
CA LEU A 132 21.88 4.98 17.31
C LEU A 132 21.56 5.15 15.83
N ASP A 133 21.72 6.33 15.26
CA ASP A 133 21.53 6.59 13.84
C ASP A 133 22.53 5.83 12.97
N GLU A 134 23.79 5.77 13.39
CA GLU A 134 24.83 4.96 12.74
C GLU A 134 24.50 3.46 12.81
N GLU A 135 24.06 2.97 13.97
CA GLU A 135 23.62 1.58 14.15
C GLU A 135 22.44 1.26 13.23
N PHE A 136 21.44 2.15 13.20
CA PHE A 136 20.27 2.02 12.34
C PHE A 136 20.66 1.99 10.86
N LYS A 137 21.53 2.86 10.41
CA LYS A 137 22.04 2.87 9.02
C LYS A 137 22.72 1.55 8.64
N LYS A 138 23.51 0.97 9.53
CA LYS A 138 24.13 -0.34 9.29
C LYS A 138 23.08 -1.44 9.13
N LEU A 139 22.07 -1.46 9.99
CA LEU A 139 20.95 -2.41 9.89
C LEU A 139 20.16 -2.24 8.59
N VAL A 140 19.97 -1.00 8.11
CA VAL A 140 19.34 -0.73 6.81
C VAL A 140 20.17 -1.30 5.65
N GLU A 141 21.50 -1.14 5.69
CA GLU A 141 22.36 -1.72 4.66
C GLU A 141 22.37 -3.26 4.70
N GLU A 142 22.31 -3.86 5.88
CA GLU A 142 22.15 -5.32 6.00
C GLU A 142 20.81 -5.78 5.46
N HIS A 143 19.74 -5.05 5.78
CA HIS A 143 18.38 -5.36 5.31
C HIS A 143 18.28 -5.30 3.79
N ARG A 144 18.93 -4.31 3.14
CA ARG A 144 18.98 -4.19 1.67
C ARG A 144 19.57 -5.42 0.98
N LYS A 145 20.44 -6.19 1.63
CA LYS A 145 21.02 -7.42 1.07
C LYS A 145 20.02 -8.59 1.07
N VAL A 146 19.07 -8.56 1.97
CA VAL A 146 18.04 -9.59 2.15
C VAL A 146 16.80 -9.30 1.31
N ILE A 147 16.43 -8.03 1.17
CA ILE A 147 15.24 -7.60 0.42
C ILE A 147 15.43 -7.86 -1.09
N VAL A 148 14.35 -8.35 -1.72
CA VAL A 148 14.17 -8.38 -3.18
C VAL A 148 13.22 -7.26 -3.57
N LYS A 149 13.78 -6.17 -4.09
CA LYS A 149 12.99 -5.01 -4.48
C LYS A 149 12.05 -5.33 -5.64
N ASN A 150 10.84 -4.76 -5.58
CA ASN A 150 9.83 -4.84 -6.65
C ASN A 150 9.49 -6.28 -7.09
N GLU A 151 9.68 -7.27 -6.19
CA GLU A 151 9.44 -8.66 -6.55
C GLU A 151 7.95 -8.91 -6.81
N PHE A 152 7.07 -8.29 -6.03
CA PHE A 152 5.64 -8.37 -6.26
C PHE A 152 5.26 -7.86 -7.65
N ASP A 153 5.73 -6.68 -8.03
CA ASP A 153 5.51 -6.08 -9.35
C ASP A 153 6.06 -6.97 -10.47
N ARG A 154 7.27 -7.48 -10.29
CA ARG A 154 7.90 -8.41 -11.25
C ARG A 154 7.08 -9.68 -11.45
N ILE A 155 6.58 -10.29 -10.38
CA ILE A 155 5.74 -11.50 -10.45
C ILE A 155 4.42 -11.16 -11.16
N TYR A 156 3.79 -10.06 -10.78
CA TYR A 156 2.53 -9.62 -11.35
C TYR A 156 2.64 -9.37 -12.86
N THR A 157 3.65 -8.60 -13.28
CA THR A 157 3.90 -8.26 -14.67
C THR A 157 4.30 -9.50 -15.49
N ALA A 158 5.13 -10.39 -14.94
CA ALA A 158 5.54 -11.62 -15.62
C ALA A 158 4.37 -12.59 -15.88
N ASN A 159 3.27 -12.45 -15.13
CA ASN A 159 2.06 -13.24 -15.31
C ASN A 159 0.94 -12.48 -16.05
N GLY A 160 1.28 -11.44 -16.80
CA GLY A 160 0.35 -10.70 -17.64
C GLY A 160 -0.42 -9.58 -16.93
N GLY A 161 -0.11 -9.30 -15.68
CA GLY A 161 -0.67 -8.16 -14.96
C GLY A 161 -0.19 -6.83 -15.54
N SER A 162 -1.07 -5.84 -15.57
CA SER A 162 -0.76 -4.49 -16.05
C SER A 162 -1.44 -3.44 -15.16
N GLN A 163 -0.93 -2.22 -15.19
CA GLN A 163 -1.51 -1.06 -14.48
C GLN A 163 -1.61 -1.25 -12.94
N MET A 164 -0.65 -1.94 -12.34
CA MET A 164 -0.55 -1.94 -10.89
C MET A 164 -0.12 -0.56 -10.43
N ASN A 165 -0.96 0.07 -9.59
CA ASN A 165 -0.69 1.38 -9.00
C ASN A 165 -1.11 1.34 -7.53
N ALA A 166 -0.20 1.73 -6.64
CA ALA A 166 -0.44 1.88 -5.21
C ALA A 166 0.39 3.04 -4.65
#